data_42428bee49aa5d63266dd110b7f50100
#
_entry.id   42428bee49aa5d63266dd110b7f50100
#
_cell.length_a   1.000
_cell.length_b   1.000
_cell.length_c   1.000
_cell.angle_alpha   90.00
_cell.angle_beta   90.00
_cell.angle_gamma   90.00
#
_symmetry.space_group_name_H-M   'P 1'
#
loop_
_entity.id
_entity.type
_entity.pdbx_description
1 polymer ?
#
loop_
_entity_poly.entity_id
_entity_poly.type
_entity_poly.pdbx_seq_one_letter_code
_entity_poly.pdbx_strand_id
1 'polypeptide(L)'
;MKCALRYISFVLFALCSLSVLAQERKVQHRPFIDERRFHYGFTIGVHDQGMHLQNNGYVDPQTGDQWVAENDKQNFGFSVGVLGEWKLNNYLSLRLLPSLHFGSKHFTFRNLATGREETQDMKSTYVSLPLNLKVAAPRFNNYRPYVVAGVNPMYDLTRKKQAKLRPKPINV
;
A
#
# COMPACT_ATOMS: atom_id res chain seq x y z
N MET A 1 -14.18 15.01 -36.20
CA MET A 1 -13.17 15.31 -35.14
C MET A 1 -12.69 14.07 -34.35
N LYS A 2 -13.54 13.12 -33.96
CA LYS A 2 -13.13 11.93 -33.19
C LYS A 2 -12.19 10.95 -33.93
N CYS A 3 -12.32 10.83 -35.26
CA CYS A 3 -11.42 9.98 -36.05
C CYS A 3 -10.00 10.56 -36.18
N ALA A 4 -9.87 11.87 -36.41
CA ALA A 4 -8.58 12.52 -36.52
C ALA A 4 -7.75 12.38 -35.19
N LEU A 5 -8.41 12.46 -34.04
CA LEU A 5 -7.77 12.32 -32.76
C LEU A 5 -7.20 10.89 -32.52
N ARG A 6 -7.90 9.87 -33.04
CA ARG A 6 -7.43 8.48 -33.02
C ARG A 6 -6.16 8.26 -33.84
N TYR A 7 -6.14 8.83 -35.05
CA TYR A 7 -4.95 8.72 -35.92
C TYR A 7 -3.76 9.48 -35.35
N ILE A 8 -3.97 10.64 -34.74
CA ILE A 8 -2.91 11.41 -34.07
C ILE A 8 -2.34 10.62 -32.90
N SER A 9 -3.18 9.99 -32.07
CA SER A 9 -2.74 9.13 -30.97
C SER A 9 -1.93 7.93 -31.46
N PHE A 10 -2.35 7.30 -32.56
CA PHE A 10 -1.63 6.14 -33.13
C PHE A 10 -0.28 6.54 -33.73
N VAL A 11 -0.21 7.68 -34.42
CA VAL A 11 1.04 8.22 -34.97
C VAL A 11 2.00 8.62 -33.84
N LEU A 12 1.49 9.23 -32.76
CA LEU A 12 2.30 9.60 -31.60
C LEU A 12 2.88 8.36 -30.91
N PHE A 13 2.08 7.31 -30.79
CA PHE A 13 2.53 6.03 -30.20
C PHE A 13 3.58 5.33 -31.10
N ALA A 14 3.40 5.36 -32.41
CA ALA A 14 4.36 4.82 -33.38
C ALA A 14 5.68 5.60 -33.41
N LEU A 15 5.64 6.93 -33.26
CA LEU A 15 6.84 7.77 -33.15
C LEU A 15 7.62 7.51 -31.85
N CYS A 16 6.93 7.29 -30.74
CA CYS A 16 7.58 6.90 -29.47
C CYS A 16 8.27 5.54 -29.55
N SER A 17 7.72 4.58 -30.30
CA SER A 17 8.34 3.26 -30.47
C SER A 17 9.61 3.27 -31.35
N LEU A 18 9.72 4.19 -32.30
CA LEU A 18 10.91 4.34 -33.13
C LEU A 18 12.13 4.89 -32.36
N SER A 19 11.89 5.70 -31.33
CA SER A 19 12.95 6.27 -30.51
C SER A 19 13.70 5.21 -29.69
N VAL A 20 13.09 4.07 -29.43
CA VAL A 20 13.69 2.98 -28.64
C VAL A 20 14.74 2.19 -29.46
N LEU A 21 14.63 2.20 -30.78
CA LEU A 21 15.57 1.45 -31.65
C LEU A 21 16.86 2.23 -31.97
N ALA A 22 16.91 3.51 -31.71
CA ALA A 22 18.03 4.40 -32.03
C ALA A 22 19.06 4.55 -30.89
N GLN A 23 18.87 3.84 -29.76
CA GLN A 23 19.81 3.98 -28.64
C GLN A 23 21.07 3.10 -28.88
N GLU A 24 22.20 3.75 -29.05
CA GLU A 24 23.52 3.13 -28.96
C GLU A 24 23.63 2.32 -27.64
N ARG A 25 24.29 1.17 -27.69
CA ARG A 25 24.56 0.35 -26.51
C ARG A 25 25.37 1.15 -25.48
N LYS A 26 24.68 1.81 -24.55
CA LYS A 26 25.35 2.46 -23.42
C LYS A 26 25.98 1.42 -22.53
N VAL A 27 27.21 1.69 -22.11
CA VAL A 27 27.95 0.85 -21.15
C VAL A 27 27.08 0.65 -19.90
N GLN A 28 26.95 -0.58 -19.45
CA GLN A 28 26.18 -0.92 -18.26
C GLN A 28 26.80 -0.24 -17.04
N HIS A 29 26.01 0.49 -16.28
CA HIS A 29 26.46 1.22 -15.09
C HIS A 29 27.02 0.29 -13.99
N ARG A 30 26.51 -0.95 -13.92
CA ARG A 30 26.98 -2.03 -13.03
C ARG A 30 26.84 -3.37 -13.74
N PRO A 31 27.85 -3.78 -14.54
CA PRO A 31 27.73 -4.98 -15.41
C PRO A 31 27.48 -6.28 -14.64
N PHE A 32 28.02 -6.41 -13.43
CA PHE A 32 27.95 -7.65 -12.64
C PHE A 32 26.81 -7.68 -11.58
N ILE A 33 25.93 -6.69 -11.55
CA ILE A 33 24.88 -6.65 -10.54
C ILE A 33 23.88 -7.80 -10.69
N ASP A 34 23.64 -8.24 -11.93
CA ASP A 34 22.72 -9.33 -12.25
C ASP A 34 23.29 -10.72 -11.95
N GLU A 35 24.59 -10.84 -11.68
CA GLU A 35 25.24 -12.10 -11.33
C GLU A 35 25.12 -12.44 -9.84
N ARG A 36 24.84 -11.45 -9.01
CA ARG A 36 24.66 -11.66 -7.58
C ARG A 36 23.40 -12.47 -7.30
N ARG A 37 23.56 -13.51 -6.49
CA ARG A 37 22.43 -14.37 -6.09
C ARG A 37 21.51 -13.72 -5.05
N PHE A 38 22.06 -12.85 -4.23
CA PHE A 38 21.33 -12.18 -3.15
C PHE A 38 21.42 -10.65 -3.31
N HIS A 39 20.25 -10.03 -3.21
CA HIS A 39 20.14 -8.59 -3.15
C HIS A 39 19.40 -8.22 -1.85
N TYR A 40 19.83 -7.19 -1.20
CA TYR A 40 19.20 -6.67 0.01
C TYR A 40 19.04 -5.16 -0.09
N GLY A 41 18.09 -4.66 0.64
CA GLY A 41 17.80 -3.23 0.69
C GLY A 41 16.90 -2.92 1.87
N PHE A 42 16.54 -1.65 1.98
CA PHE A 42 15.55 -1.18 2.93
C PHE A 42 14.49 -0.36 2.20
N THR A 43 13.31 -0.29 2.80
CA THR A 43 12.20 0.50 2.29
C THR A 43 11.69 1.41 3.39
N ILE A 44 11.41 2.66 3.01
CA ILE A 44 10.71 3.62 3.85
C ILE A 44 9.52 4.09 3.03
N GLY A 45 8.35 4.11 3.62
CA GLY A 45 7.14 4.53 2.94
C GLY A 45 6.24 5.36 3.84
N VAL A 46 5.45 6.21 3.22
CA VAL A 46 4.34 6.92 3.85
C VAL A 46 3.06 6.38 3.23
N HIS A 47 2.06 6.13 4.05
CA HIS A 47 0.78 5.59 3.60
C HIS A 47 -0.36 6.22 4.39
N ASP A 48 -1.55 6.20 3.80
CA ASP A 48 -2.78 6.54 4.48
C ASP A 48 -3.48 5.26 4.94
N GLN A 49 -3.88 5.20 6.22
CA GLN A 49 -4.61 4.10 6.82
C GLN A 49 -6.12 4.41 6.90
N GLY A 50 -6.66 5.09 5.93
CA GLY A 50 -8.08 5.38 5.84
C GLY A 50 -8.93 4.11 6.01
N MET A 51 -10.04 4.23 6.73
CA MET A 51 -11.03 3.18 6.89
C MET A 51 -12.34 3.66 6.31
N HIS A 52 -12.96 2.84 5.49
CA HIS A 52 -14.30 3.12 5.01
C HIS A 52 -15.32 2.66 6.06
N LEU A 53 -15.97 3.64 6.70
CA LEU A 53 -16.99 3.38 7.70
C LEU A 53 -18.36 3.29 7.03
N GLN A 54 -19.10 2.23 7.32
CA GLN A 54 -20.49 2.09 6.91
C GLN A 54 -21.37 2.23 8.16
N ASN A 55 -22.17 3.28 8.18
CA ASN A 55 -23.16 3.49 9.23
C ASN A 55 -24.39 2.61 8.94
N ASN A 56 -24.79 1.79 9.89
CA ASN A 56 -25.94 0.90 9.77
C ASN A 56 -27.28 1.56 10.14
N GLY A 57 -27.26 2.84 10.55
CA GLY A 57 -28.45 3.56 10.95
C GLY A 57 -29.08 3.05 12.26
N TYR A 58 -28.31 2.35 13.09
CA TYR A 58 -28.81 1.86 14.37
C TYR A 58 -29.19 3.00 15.29
N VAL A 59 -30.44 2.96 15.79
CA VAL A 59 -30.97 3.88 16.82
C VAL A 59 -31.12 3.08 18.10
N ASP A 60 -30.59 3.58 19.20
CA ASP A 60 -30.76 2.95 20.51
C ASP A 60 -32.22 3.04 20.93
N PRO A 61 -32.92 1.90 21.14
CA PRO A 61 -34.33 1.89 21.50
C PRO A 61 -34.62 2.44 22.89
N GLN A 62 -33.62 2.59 23.76
CA GLN A 62 -33.79 3.08 25.11
C GLN A 62 -33.62 4.63 25.21
N THR A 63 -32.65 5.16 24.47
CA THR A 63 -32.31 6.59 24.53
C THR A 63 -32.77 7.37 23.30
N GLY A 64 -33.09 6.67 22.20
CA GLY A 64 -33.40 7.29 20.92
C GLY A 64 -32.16 7.87 20.21
N ASP A 65 -30.99 7.61 20.74
CA ASP A 65 -29.72 8.14 20.22
C ASP A 65 -29.28 7.39 18.97
N GLN A 66 -28.89 8.14 17.96
CA GLN A 66 -28.27 7.62 16.76
C GLN A 66 -26.84 8.15 16.66
N TRP A 67 -25.88 7.23 16.69
CA TRP A 67 -24.47 7.54 16.55
C TRP A 67 -24.00 7.26 15.13
N VAL A 68 -23.35 8.27 14.54
CA VAL A 68 -22.73 8.18 13.22
C VAL A 68 -21.23 8.28 13.42
N ALA A 69 -20.50 7.33 12.84
CA ALA A 69 -19.04 7.35 12.84
C ALA A 69 -18.56 7.99 11.53
N GLU A 70 -17.76 9.03 11.64
CA GLU A 70 -17.17 9.75 10.53
C GLU A 70 -15.65 9.65 10.60
N ASN A 71 -15.02 9.49 9.43
CA ASN A 71 -13.57 9.55 9.27
C ASN A 71 -13.21 10.93 8.73
N ASP A 72 -13.07 11.89 9.64
CA ASP A 72 -12.91 13.30 9.30
C ASP A 72 -11.44 13.70 9.04
N LYS A 73 -10.48 12.85 9.34
CA LYS A 73 -9.06 13.17 9.23
C LYS A 73 -8.30 12.14 8.40
N GLN A 74 -7.32 12.62 7.64
CA GLN A 74 -6.35 11.77 6.98
C GLN A 74 -5.51 11.03 8.03
N ASN A 75 -5.46 9.72 7.92
CA ASN A 75 -4.78 8.85 8.88
C ASN A 75 -3.37 8.51 8.37
N PHE A 76 -2.47 9.46 8.44
CA PHE A 76 -1.10 9.27 8.00
C PHE A 76 -0.38 8.22 8.84
N GLY A 77 0.30 7.34 8.14
CA GLY A 77 1.18 6.34 8.71
C GLY A 77 2.51 6.30 7.98
N PHE A 78 3.49 5.70 8.62
CA PHE A 78 4.78 5.41 7.99
C PHE A 78 5.11 3.94 8.09
N SER A 79 5.90 3.46 7.14
CA SER A 79 6.36 2.08 7.11
C SER A 79 7.85 2.01 6.93
N VAL A 80 8.46 1.05 7.60
CA VAL A 80 9.87 0.69 7.43
C VAL A 80 9.97 -0.80 7.19
N GLY A 81 10.84 -1.19 6.28
CA GLY A 81 10.99 -2.59 5.94
C GLY A 81 12.39 -2.91 5.42
N VAL A 82 12.67 -4.19 5.39
CA VAL A 82 13.90 -4.74 4.82
C VAL A 82 13.54 -5.57 3.60
N LEU A 83 14.28 -5.42 2.54
CA LEU A 83 14.15 -6.19 1.32
C LEU A 83 15.23 -7.25 1.27
N GLY A 84 14.82 -8.49 1.10
CA GLY A 84 15.68 -9.60 0.69
C GLY A 84 15.20 -10.16 -0.64
N GLU A 85 16.06 -10.24 -1.64
CA GLU A 85 15.75 -10.86 -2.92
C GLU A 85 16.76 -11.98 -3.20
N TRP A 86 16.25 -13.18 -3.40
CA TRP A 86 17.03 -14.35 -3.77
C TRP A 86 16.78 -14.70 -5.23
N LYS A 87 17.80 -14.62 -6.02
CA LYS A 87 17.77 -14.99 -7.43
C LYS A 87 17.84 -16.51 -7.58
N LEU A 88 16.75 -17.11 -8.03
CA LEU A 88 16.65 -18.54 -8.30
C LEU A 88 17.25 -18.88 -9.68
N ASN A 89 16.95 -18.06 -10.68
CA ASN A 89 17.40 -18.20 -12.05
C ASN A 89 17.57 -16.80 -12.69
N ASN A 90 18.04 -16.73 -13.92
CA ASN A 90 18.22 -15.47 -14.65
C ASN A 90 16.92 -14.68 -14.85
N TYR A 91 15.78 -15.37 -14.80
CA TYR A 91 14.45 -14.77 -14.99
C TYR A 91 13.62 -14.73 -13.73
N LEU A 92 13.92 -15.56 -12.73
CA LEU A 92 13.10 -15.75 -11.54
C LEU A 92 13.86 -15.35 -10.29
N SER A 93 13.22 -14.56 -9.44
CA SER A 93 13.70 -14.19 -8.11
C SER A 93 12.59 -14.27 -7.10
N LEU A 94 12.90 -14.75 -5.91
CA LEU A 94 12.03 -14.73 -4.74
C LEU A 94 12.38 -13.51 -3.91
N ARG A 95 11.36 -12.70 -3.59
CA ARG A 95 11.53 -11.46 -2.81
C ARG A 95 10.72 -11.53 -1.55
N LEU A 96 11.37 -11.27 -0.43
CA LEU A 96 10.77 -11.15 0.89
C LEU A 96 10.95 -9.71 1.40
N LEU A 97 9.87 -9.12 1.93
CA LEU A 97 9.85 -7.72 2.36
C LEU A 97 9.21 -7.57 3.75
N PRO A 98 9.79 -8.14 4.82
CA PRO A 98 9.27 -7.87 6.16
C PRO A 98 9.22 -6.36 6.41
N SER A 99 8.03 -5.87 6.79
CA SER A 99 7.80 -4.45 7.00
C SER A 99 6.93 -4.20 8.23
N LEU A 100 7.22 -3.11 8.92
CA LEU A 100 6.46 -2.59 10.03
C LEU A 100 5.71 -1.34 9.55
N HIS A 101 4.42 -1.30 9.79
CA HIS A 101 3.56 -0.19 9.46
C HIS A 101 3.04 0.43 10.74
N PHE A 102 3.30 1.70 10.93
CA PHE A 102 2.87 2.49 12.07
C PHE A 102 1.87 3.54 11.59
N GLY A 103 0.78 3.68 12.31
CA GLY A 103 -0.20 4.71 12.02
C GLY A 103 -1.16 4.93 13.18
N SER A 104 -1.92 6.00 13.08
CA SER A 104 -3.02 6.29 13.98
C SER A 104 -4.30 6.46 13.15
N LYS A 105 -5.40 5.96 13.69
CA LYS A 105 -6.73 6.12 13.12
C LYS A 105 -7.51 7.04 14.03
N HIS A 106 -8.07 8.10 13.46
CA HIS A 106 -8.90 9.06 14.15
C HIS A 106 -10.35 8.81 13.75
N PHE A 107 -11.21 8.60 14.74
CA PHE A 107 -12.64 8.41 14.53
C PHE A 107 -13.38 9.48 15.29
N THR A 108 -14.31 10.13 14.64
CA THR A 108 -15.26 11.05 15.28
C THR A 108 -16.63 10.39 15.28
N PHE A 109 -17.15 10.16 16.47
CA PHE A 109 -18.52 9.67 16.69
C PHE A 109 -19.41 10.87 16.98
N ARG A 110 -20.43 11.06 16.18
CA ARG A 110 -21.40 12.14 16.34
C ARG A 110 -22.76 11.59 16.66
N ASN A 111 -23.33 12.07 17.75
CA ASN A 111 -24.71 11.80 18.10
C ASN A 111 -25.63 12.77 17.36
N LEU A 112 -26.53 12.27 16.53
CA LEU A 112 -27.44 13.09 15.73
C LEU A 112 -28.55 13.76 16.55
N ALA A 113 -28.91 13.16 17.69
CA ALA A 113 -29.99 13.71 18.55
C ALA A 113 -29.49 14.88 19.41
N THR A 114 -28.29 14.76 19.99
CA THR A 114 -27.75 15.73 20.93
C THR A 114 -26.67 16.62 20.34
N GLY A 115 -26.19 16.32 19.14
CA GLY A 115 -25.04 17.01 18.50
C GLY A 115 -23.72 16.81 19.22
N ARG A 116 -23.62 15.88 20.17
CA ARG A 116 -22.40 15.58 20.91
C ARG A 116 -21.41 14.83 20.02
N GLU A 117 -20.16 15.27 20.04
CA GLU A 117 -19.07 14.64 19.30
C GLU A 117 -18.06 14.02 20.27
N GLU A 118 -17.66 12.78 19.99
CA GLU A 118 -16.61 12.08 20.71
C GLU A 118 -15.55 11.63 19.71
N THR A 119 -14.32 12.10 19.92
CA THR A 119 -13.18 11.70 19.08
C THR A 119 -12.39 10.60 19.79
N GLN A 120 -12.12 9.52 19.06
CA GLN A 120 -11.34 8.41 19.56
C GLN A 120 -10.12 8.18 18.66
N ASP A 121 -8.94 8.22 19.27
CA ASP A 121 -7.68 7.96 18.60
C ASP A 121 -7.25 6.52 18.84
N MET A 122 -7.06 5.77 17.76
CA MET A 122 -6.61 4.38 17.81
C MET A 122 -5.25 4.25 17.11
N LYS A 123 -4.21 4.00 17.89
CA LYS A 123 -2.89 3.65 17.34
C LYS A 123 -2.93 2.25 16.76
N SER A 124 -2.44 2.08 15.54
CA SER A 124 -2.36 0.77 14.90
C SER A 124 -0.94 0.48 14.41
N THR A 125 -0.49 -0.72 14.70
CA THR A 125 0.82 -1.21 14.26
C THR A 125 0.63 -2.57 13.61
N TYR A 126 1.01 -2.65 12.33
CA TYR A 126 0.93 -3.89 11.55
C TYR A 126 2.32 -4.38 11.19
N VAL A 127 2.49 -5.69 11.23
CA VAL A 127 3.62 -6.38 10.60
C VAL A 127 3.12 -6.96 9.30
N SER A 128 3.79 -6.70 8.21
CA SER A 128 3.55 -7.36 6.92
C SER A 128 4.76 -8.20 6.52
N LEU A 129 4.50 -9.32 5.88
CA LEU A 129 5.52 -10.23 5.38
C LEU A 129 5.24 -10.59 3.92
N PRO A 130 5.36 -9.63 2.98
CA PRO A 130 5.12 -9.91 1.57
C PRO A 130 6.13 -10.93 1.04
N LEU A 131 5.60 -12.00 0.47
CA LEU A 131 6.35 -13.01 -0.27
C LEU A 131 6.00 -12.87 -1.74
N ASN A 132 6.95 -12.43 -2.54
CA ASN A 132 6.75 -12.09 -3.93
C ASN A 132 7.65 -12.90 -4.85
N LEU A 133 7.08 -13.40 -5.92
CA LEU A 133 7.80 -13.96 -7.05
C LEU A 133 7.97 -12.87 -8.10
N LYS A 134 9.22 -12.60 -8.45
CA LYS A 134 9.59 -11.63 -9.48
C LYS A 134 10.04 -12.37 -10.73
N VAL A 135 9.39 -12.10 -11.84
CA VAL A 135 9.75 -12.58 -13.17
C VAL A 135 10.33 -11.40 -13.94
N ALA A 136 11.60 -11.49 -14.30
CA ALA A 136 12.32 -10.42 -14.99
C ALA A 136 12.72 -10.86 -16.39
N ALA A 137 12.55 -10.00 -17.37
CA ALA A 137 13.04 -10.20 -18.71
C ALA A 137 14.58 -10.08 -18.77
N PRO A 138 15.20 -10.53 -19.86
CA PRO A 138 16.61 -10.26 -20.13
C PRO A 138 16.88 -8.76 -20.08
N ARG A 139 18.07 -8.39 -19.63
CA ARG A 139 18.46 -6.98 -19.62
C ARG A 139 18.67 -6.48 -21.05
N PHE A 140 18.06 -5.35 -21.33
CA PHE A 140 18.28 -4.62 -22.57
C PHE A 140 18.94 -3.28 -22.23
N ASN A 141 20.22 -3.15 -22.51
CA ASN A 141 21.07 -2.05 -22.06
C ASN A 141 21.00 -1.85 -20.52
N ASN A 142 20.50 -0.72 -20.06
CA ASN A 142 20.32 -0.41 -18.65
C ASN A 142 18.89 -0.71 -18.12
N TYR A 143 18.00 -1.21 -18.99
CA TYR A 143 16.62 -1.52 -18.63
C TYR A 143 16.44 -3.03 -18.42
N ARG A 144 15.70 -3.37 -17.38
CA ARG A 144 15.29 -4.74 -17.09
C ARG A 144 13.85 -4.73 -16.60
N PRO A 145 12.88 -4.88 -17.52
CA PRO A 145 11.48 -4.94 -17.14
C PRO A 145 11.21 -6.20 -16.32
N TYR A 146 10.31 -6.09 -15.35
CA TYR A 146 9.92 -7.22 -14.51
C TYR A 146 8.47 -7.11 -14.10
N VAL A 147 7.88 -8.25 -13.76
CA VAL A 147 6.55 -8.38 -13.16
C VAL A 147 6.72 -9.04 -11.81
N VAL A 148 5.94 -8.61 -10.84
CA VAL A 148 5.95 -9.16 -9.48
C VAL A 148 4.54 -9.61 -9.14
N ALA A 149 4.41 -10.83 -8.64
CA ALA A 149 3.18 -11.36 -8.10
C ALA A 149 3.48 -12.05 -6.76
N GLY A 150 2.57 -11.95 -5.80
CA GLY A 150 2.80 -12.57 -4.51
C GLY A 150 1.65 -12.40 -3.54
N VAL A 151 1.89 -12.84 -2.31
CA VAL A 151 0.95 -12.76 -1.19
C VAL A 151 1.54 -11.91 -0.09
N ASN A 152 0.70 -11.14 0.58
CA ASN A 152 1.10 -10.27 1.66
C ASN A 152 0.29 -10.58 2.94
N PRO A 153 0.70 -11.56 3.75
CA PRO A 153 0.12 -11.75 5.06
C PRO A 153 0.46 -10.55 5.96
N MET A 154 -0.58 -10.03 6.61
CA MET A 154 -0.47 -8.92 7.55
C MET A 154 -1.00 -9.33 8.91
N TYR A 155 -0.30 -8.92 9.96
CA TYR A 155 -0.68 -9.19 11.33
C TYR A 155 -0.73 -7.90 12.15
N ASP A 156 -1.87 -7.69 12.83
CA ASP A 156 -2.08 -6.53 13.70
C ASP A 156 -1.55 -6.82 15.12
N LEU A 157 -0.51 -6.12 15.51
CA LEU A 157 0.10 -6.22 16.83
C LEU A 157 -0.73 -5.52 17.92
N THR A 158 -1.56 -4.57 17.54
CA THR A 158 -2.31 -3.73 18.47
C THR A 158 -3.62 -4.38 18.92
N ARG A 159 -4.08 -5.40 18.20
CA ARG A 159 -5.36 -6.09 18.45
C ARG A 159 -5.53 -6.55 19.90
N LYS A 160 -4.50 -7.08 20.54
CA LYS A 160 -4.57 -7.55 21.93
C LYS A 160 -4.69 -6.41 22.95
N LYS A 161 -4.13 -5.24 22.66
CA LYS A 161 -4.25 -4.06 23.53
C LYS A 161 -5.62 -3.40 23.42
N GLN A 162 -6.19 -3.36 22.24
CA GLN A 162 -7.52 -2.78 21.99
C GLN A 162 -8.64 -3.64 22.59
N ALA A 163 -8.49 -4.96 22.62
CA ALA A 163 -9.45 -5.86 23.28
C ALA A 163 -9.53 -5.62 24.81
N LYS A 164 -8.47 -5.08 25.44
CA LYS A 164 -8.47 -4.67 26.86
C LYS A 164 -9.05 -3.29 27.11
N LEU A 165 -9.14 -2.44 26.08
CA LEU A 165 -9.67 -1.09 26.11
C LEU A 165 -11.12 -1.05 25.60
N ARG A 166 -11.91 -2.11 25.80
CA ARG A 166 -13.35 -2.00 25.61
C ARG A 166 -13.82 -0.81 26.43
N PRO A 167 -14.52 0.16 25.84
CA PRO A 167 -15.16 1.21 26.62
C PRO A 167 -15.99 0.50 27.70
N LYS A 168 -15.76 0.88 28.95
CA LYS A 168 -16.69 0.50 30.01
C LYS A 168 -18.10 0.88 29.53
N PRO A 169 -19.08 -0.01 29.62
CA PRO A 169 -20.45 0.40 29.37
C PRO A 169 -20.70 1.61 30.25
N ILE A 170 -21.10 2.72 29.65
CA ILE A 170 -21.49 3.91 30.38
C ILE A 170 -22.75 3.48 31.15
N ASN A 171 -22.55 3.13 32.43
CA ASN A 171 -23.70 2.95 33.32
C ASN A 171 -24.30 4.32 33.50
N VAL A 172 -25.44 4.54 32.87
CA VAL A 172 -26.36 5.64 33.16
C VAL A 172 -27.07 5.31 34.45
#